data_cf6a7b6e4ae2f4f401996cf4fcab00f9
#
_entry.id   cf6a7b6e4ae2f4f401996cf4fcab00f9
#
_cell.length_a   1.000
_cell.length_b   1.000
_cell.length_c   1.000
_cell.angle_alpha   90.00
_cell.angle_beta   90.00
_cell.angle_gamma   90.00
#
_symmetry.space_group_name_H-M   'P 1'
#
loop_
_entity.id
_entity.type
_entity.pdbx_description
1 polymer ?
#
loop_
_entity_poly.entity_id
_entity_poly.type
_entity_poly.pdbx_seq_one_letter_code
_entity_poly.pdbx_strand_id
1 'polypeptide(L)'
;MNTSFLNNKKYIFWDFDGVIKDSVEIKSNAYEDLFLQWGELVSDKVRDHHRLNGGMSRFDKIPLYLSWTNENVNEVLINKLCNDFSNLVKSKVINSPWVPGVVELINNLNSSGHNCFIVTATPQDEIIEILQELKLHSVF
;
A
#
# COMPACT_ATOMS: atom_id res chain seq x y z
N MET A 1 -6.00 8.76 23.50
CA MET A 1 -7.09 8.19 22.67
C MET A 1 -7.88 7.21 23.52
N ASN A 2 -9.23 7.20 23.48
CA ASN A 2 -10.01 6.24 24.27
C ASN A 2 -10.08 4.90 23.51
N THR A 3 -9.32 3.91 23.98
CA THR A 3 -9.22 2.56 23.36
C THR A 3 -10.04 1.51 24.11
N SER A 4 -10.93 1.93 25.03
CA SER A 4 -11.72 1.00 25.88
C SER A 4 -12.56 0.00 25.08
N PHE A 5 -12.99 0.34 23.85
CA PHE A 5 -13.72 -0.56 22.96
C PHE A 5 -12.88 -1.74 22.43
N LEU A 6 -11.55 -1.65 22.51
CA LEU A 6 -10.61 -2.70 22.09
C LEU A 6 -10.34 -3.72 23.20
N ASN A 7 -10.64 -3.42 24.46
CA ASN A 7 -10.27 -4.26 25.62
C ASN A 7 -10.75 -5.72 25.51
N ASN A 8 -11.85 -5.97 24.79
CA ASN A 8 -12.40 -7.31 24.59
C ASN A 8 -12.06 -7.92 23.22
N LYS A 9 -11.20 -7.28 22.44
CA LYS A 9 -10.80 -7.75 21.10
C LYS A 9 -9.47 -8.48 21.21
N LYS A 10 -9.46 -9.77 20.87
CA LYS A 10 -8.25 -10.59 20.90
C LYS A 10 -7.38 -10.40 19.65
N TYR A 11 -8.01 -10.12 18.52
CA TYR A 11 -7.37 -10.00 17.19
C TYR A 11 -7.71 -8.65 16.59
N ILE A 12 -6.70 -7.96 16.06
CA ILE A 12 -6.83 -6.66 15.40
C ILE A 12 -6.18 -6.73 14.03
N PHE A 13 -6.95 -6.42 13.02
CA PHE A 13 -6.51 -6.38 11.64
C PHE A 13 -6.32 -4.94 11.20
N TRP A 14 -5.15 -4.65 10.66
CA TRP A 14 -4.73 -3.32 10.23
C TRP A 14 -4.58 -3.27 8.72
N ASP A 15 -5.17 -2.27 8.08
CA ASP A 15 -4.69 -1.85 6.77
C ASP A 15 -3.37 -1.07 6.95
N PHE A 16 -2.60 -0.93 5.88
CA PHE A 16 -1.30 -0.26 5.94
C PHE A 16 -1.35 1.16 5.36
N ASP A 17 -1.77 1.28 4.09
CA ASP A 17 -1.76 2.55 3.36
C ASP A 17 -2.91 3.46 3.82
N GLY A 18 -2.58 4.66 4.29
CA GLY A 18 -3.56 5.61 4.85
C GLY A 18 -4.03 5.26 6.26
N VAL A 19 -3.57 4.15 6.85
CA VAL A 19 -3.90 3.73 8.23
C VAL A 19 -2.65 3.74 9.12
N ILE A 20 -1.57 3.12 8.70
CA ILE A 20 -0.27 3.15 9.42
C ILE A 20 0.62 4.25 8.85
N LYS A 21 0.79 4.27 7.54
CA LYS A 21 1.57 5.29 6.82
C LYS A 21 0.67 6.12 5.92
N ASP A 22 0.89 7.42 5.89
CA ASP A 22 0.19 8.33 4.97
C ASP A 22 0.82 8.22 3.57
N SER A 23 0.47 7.14 2.87
CA SER A 23 1.10 6.69 1.62
C SER A 23 0.16 6.61 0.42
N VAL A 24 -1.13 6.89 0.58
CA VAL A 24 -2.13 6.73 -0.49
C VAL A 24 -1.80 7.59 -1.71
N GLU A 25 -1.50 8.88 -1.52
CA GLU A 25 -1.14 9.79 -2.62
C GLU A 25 0.22 9.43 -3.25
N ILE A 26 1.16 8.92 -2.46
CA ILE A 26 2.45 8.45 -2.98
C ILE A 26 2.24 7.34 -4.00
N LYS A 27 1.37 6.38 -3.70
CA LYS A 27 1.03 5.28 -4.62
C LYS A 27 0.22 5.76 -5.80
N SER A 28 -0.70 6.70 -5.62
CA SER A 28 -1.49 7.30 -6.70
C SER A 28 -0.59 8.00 -7.72
N ASN A 29 0.34 8.82 -7.26
CA ASN A 29 1.30 9.52 -8.10
C ASN A 29 2.28 8.55 -8.79
N ALA A 30 2.69 7.49 -8.12
CA ALA A 30 3.56 6.48 -8.72
C ALA A 30 2.88 5.71 -9.86
N TYR A 31 1.60 5.43 -9.75
CA TYR A 31 0.83 4.86 -10.88
C TYR A 31 0.69 5.87 -12.02
N GLU A 32 0.44 7.14 -11.72
CA GLU A 32 0.40 8.22 -12.70
C GLU A 32 1.72 8.30 -13.46
N ASP A 33 2.85 8.41 -12.76
CA ASP A 33 4.20 8.46 -13.33
C ASP A 33 4.49 7.22 -14.19
N LEU A 34 4.14 6.02 -13.72
CA LEU A 34 4.39 4.77 -14.41
C LEU A 34 3.65 4.70 -15.76
N PHE A 35 2.44 5.25 -15.83
CA PHE A 35 1.59 5.20 -17.03
C PHE A 35 1.68 6.44 -17.90
N LEU A 36 2.44 7.46 -17.52
CA LEU A 36 2.62 8.70 -18.30
C LEU A 36 3.20 8.45 -19.70
N GLN A 37 4.00 7.40 -19.88
CA GLN A 37 4.54 7.00 -21.17
C GLN A 37 3.48 6.69 -22.23
N TRP A 38 2.24 6.40 -21.84
CA TRP A 38 1.09 6.20 -22.73
C TRP A 38 0.18 7.43 -22.86
N GLY A 39 0.64 8.58 -22.34
CA GLY A 39 -0.03 9.87 -22.45
C GLY A 39 -0.81 10.28 -21.21
N GLU A 40 -1.01 11.57 -21.05
CA GLU A 40 -1.64 12.19 -19.88
C GLU A 40 -3.06 11.67 -19.62
N LEU A 41 -3.87 11.43 -20.67
CA LEU A 41 -5.23 10.91 -20.52
C LEU A 41 -5.27 9.52 -19.88
N VAL A 42 -4.33 8.65 -20.23
CA VAL A 42 -4.21 7.31 -19.60
C VAL A 42 -3.71 7.45 -18.17
N SER A 43 -2.69 8.24 -17.95
CA SER A 43 -2.07 8.50 -16.67
C SER A 43 -3.07 9.06 -15.65
N ASP A 44 -3.84 10.10 -16.01
CA ASP A 44 -4.91 10.67 -15.19
C ASP A 44 -5.99 9.64 -14.83
N LYS A 45 -6.44 8.88 -15.82
CA LYS A 45 -7.44 7.82 -15.62
C LYS A 45 -6.92 6.74 -14.65
N VAL A 46 -5.66 6.37 -14.75
CA VAL A 46 -5.00 5.39 -13.88
C VAL A 46 -4.94 5.91 -12.43
N ARG A 47 -4.50 7.15 -12.24
CA ARG A 47 -4.45 7.80 -10.92
C ARG A 47 -5.83 7.83 -10.26
N ASP A 48 -6.85 8.29 -11.00
CA ASP A 48 -8.20 8.42 -10.48
C ASP A 48 -8.83 7.06 -10.15
N HIS A 49 -8.60 6.05 -10.99
CA HIS A 49 -9.04 4.69 -10.70
C HIS A 49 -8.35 4.14 -9.46
N HIS A 50 -7.03 4.37 -9.30
CA HIS A 50 -6.31 3.89 -8.12
C HIS A 50 -6.86 4.51 -6.83
N ARG A 51 -7.15 5.81 -6.81
CA ARG A 51 -7.75 6.50 -5.65
C ARG A 51 -9.07 5.89 -5.21
N LEU A 52 -9.91 5.46 -6.16
CA LEU A 52 -11.21 4.84 -5.88
C LEU A 52 -11.11 3.35 -5.52
N ASN A 53 -9.98 2.70 -5.84
CA ASN A 53 -9.80 1.26 -5.71
C ASN A 53 -8.49 0.91 -4.96
N GLY A 54 -8.21 1.59 -3.84
CA GLY A 54 -6.97 1.41 -3.06
C GLY A 54 -6.67 -0.04 -2.70
N GLY A 55 -7.69 -0.79 -2.29
CA GLY A 55 -7.56 -2.20 -1.87
C GLY A 55 -7.39 -3.23 -2.99
N MET A 56 -7.48 -2.85 -4.28
CA MET A 56 -7.24 -3.76 -5.40
C MET A 56 -5.74 -4.04 -5.56
N SER A 57 -5.37 -5.30 -5.78
CA SER A 57 -3.99 -5.73 -6.00
C SER A 57 -3.38 -5.07 -7.24
N ARG A 58 -2.07 -4.76 -7.22
CA ARG A 58 -1.33 -4.29 -8.41
C ARG A 58 -1.32 -5.32 -9.55
N PHE A 59 -1.38 -6.61 -9.21
CA PHE A 59 -1.45 -7.68 -10.20
C PHE A 59 -2.78 -7.72 -10.96
N ASP A 60 -3.83 -7.12 -10.42
CA ASP A 60 -5.11 -6.92 -11.10
C ASP A 60 -5.17 -5.54 -11.79
N LYS A 61 -4.64 -4.50 -11.14
CA LYS A 61 -4.64 -3.13 -11.65
C LYS A 61 -3.80 -2.97 -12.91
N ILE A 62 -2.56 -3.47 -12.92
CA ILE A 62 -1.63 -3.26 -14.04
C ILE A 62 -2.16 -3.87 -15.35
N PRO A 63 -2.68 -5.12 -15.39
CA PRO A 63 -3.35 -5.62 -16.59
C PRO A 63 -4.55 -4.79 -17.02
N LEU A 64 -5.37 -4.34 -16.06
CA LEU A 64 -6.50 -3.45 -16.35
C LEU A 64 -6.04 -2.12 -16.97
N TYR A 65 -5.01 -1.51 -16.41
CA TYR A 65 -4.49 -0.24 -16.92
C TYR A 65 -3.84 -0.38 -18.30
N LEU A 66 -3.13 -1.48 -18.54
CA LEU A 66 -2.60 -1.80 -19.85
C LEU A 66 -3.71 -2.00 -20.89
N SER A 67 -4.88 -2.52 -20.51
CA SER A 67 -6.02 -2.64 -21.42
C SER A 67 -6.58 -1.29 -21.89
N TRP A 68 -6.19 -0.20 -21.25
CA TRP A 68 -6.56 1.18 -21.68
C TRP A 68 -5.53 1.80 -22.63
N THR A 69 -4.46 1.08 -22.91
CA THR A 69 -3.42 1.46 -23.87
C THR A 69 -3.58 0.64 -25.16
N ASN A 70 -2.73 0.91 -26.17
CA ASN A 70 -2.65 0.10 -27.38
C ASN A 70 -1.58 -0.99 -27.30
N GLU A 71 -1.07 -1.28 -26.08
CA GLU A 71 -0.02 -2.26 -25.90
C GLU A 71 -0.53 -3.70 -25.97
N ASN A 72 0.36 -4.59 -26.43
CA ASN A 72 0.13 -6.03 -26.36
C ASN A 72 0.38 -6.50 -24.92
N VAL A 73 -0.71 -6.72 -24.17
CA VAL A 73 -0.66 -7.15 -22.78
C VAL A 73 -0.10 -8.57 -22.68
N ASN A 74 1.04 -8.72 -22.01
CA ASN A 74 1.67 -10.02 -21.75
C ASN A 74 2.32 -10.06 -20.35
N GLU A 75 2.62 -11.25 -19.87
CA GLU A 75 3.18 -11.45 -18.52
C GLU A 75 4.52 -10.74 -18.30
N VAL A 76 5.37 -10.64 -19.32
CA VAL A 76 6.66 -9.98 -19.20
C VAL A 76 6.48 -8.49 -18.93
N LEU A 77 5.57 -7.83 -19.66
CA LEU A 77 5.28 -6.41 -19.46
C LEU A 77 4.60 -6.17 -18.09
N ILE A 78 3.65 -7.03 -17.70
CA ILE A 78 2.98 -6.95 -16.41
C ILE A 78 4.01 -7.04 -15.27
N ASN A 79 4.86 -8.07 -15.30
CA ASN A 79 5.89 -8.28 -14.27
C ASN A 79 6.88 -7.12 -14.21
N LYS A 80 7.30 -6.60 -15.36
CA LYS A 80 8.16 -5.42 -15.44
C LYS A 80 7.51 -4.23 -14.73
N LEU A 81 6.27 -3.90 -15.06
CA LEU A 81 5.56 -2.76 -14.47
C LEU A 81 5.27 -2.95 -12.97
N CYS A 82 5.00 -4.19 -12.53
CA CYS A 82 4.88 -4.50 -11.10
C CYS A 82 6.19 -4.21 -10.34
N ASN A 83 7.32 -4.59 -10.91
CA ASN A 83 8.65 -4.33 -10.33
C ASN A 83 9.01 -2.84 -10.38
N ASP A 84 8.74 -2.17 -11.49
CA ASP A 84 8.97 -0.73 -11.62
C ASP A 84 8.15 0.05 -10.59
N PHE A 85 6.88 -0.33 -10.39
CA PHE A 85 6.04 0.26 -9.36
C PHE A 85 6.61 0.05 -7.95
N SER A 86 7.04 -1.18 -7.60
CA SER A 86 7.69 -1.46 -6.31
C SER A 86 8.89 -0.55 -6.08
N ASN A 87 9.75 -0.41 -7.09
CA ASN A 87 10.94 0.44 -7.03
C ASN A 87 10.59 1.93 -6.83
N LEU A 88 9.50 2.39 -7.44
CA LEU A 88 9.03 3.78 -7.30
C LEU A 88 8.48 4.09 -5.91
N VAL A 89 7.81 3.13 -5.25
CA VAL A 89 7.03 3.41 -4.05
C VAL A 89 7.71 3.00 -2.74
N LYS A 90 8.48 1.90 -2.70
CA LYS A 90 8.95 1.31 -1.44
C LYS A 90 9.66 2.32 -0.52
N SER A 91 10.69 2.99 -1.02
CA SER A 91 11.42 3.99 -0.23
C SER A 91 10.55 5.19 0.16
N LYS A 92 9.68 5.65 -0.75
CA LYS A 92 8.76 6.77 -0.47
C LYS A 92 7.74 6.41 0.61
N VAL A 93 7.22 5.18 0.59
CA VAL A 93 6.27 4.66 1.60
C VAL A 93 6.95 4.55 2.96
N ILE A 94 8.15 3.98 3.03
CA ILE A 94 8.93 3.90 4.29
C ILE A 94 9.13 5.30 4.90
N ASN A 95 9.47 6.29 4.09
CA ASN A 95 9.73 7.65 4.52
C ASN A 95 8.48 8.55 4.63
N SER A 96 7.30 8.07 4.26
CA SER A 96 6.06 8.85 4.41
C SER A 96 5.74 9.14 5.88
N PRO A 97 4.92 10.15 6.18
CA PRO A 97 4.49 10.41 7.55
C PRO A 97 3.73 9.22 8.15
N TRP A 98 3.83 9.08 9.47
CA TRP A 98 2.92 8.22 10.21
C TRP A 98 1.53 8.86 10.27
N VAL A 99 0.49 8.05 10.17
CA VAL A 99 -0.86 8.54 10.47
C VAL A 99 -0.91 9.00 11.93
N PRO A 100 -1.47 10.18 12.24
CA PRO A 100 -1.45 10.73 13.59
C PRO A 100 -2.02 9.78 14.64
N GLY A 101 -1.26 9.52 15.71
CA GLY A 101 -1.64 8.66 16.83
C GLY A 101 -1.44 7.16 16.61
N VAL A 102 -1.08 6.71 15.39
CA VAL A 102 -0.96 5.29 15.08
C VAL A 102 0.17 4.61 15.86
N VAL A 103 1.32 5.25 16.01
CA VAL A 103 2.48 4.68 16.73
C VAL A 103 2.14 4.47 18.20
N GLU A 104 1.46 5.43 18.84
CA GLU A 104 1.00 5.31 20.21
C GLU A 104 0.00 4.15 20.36
N LEU A 105 -0.96 4.05 19.44
CA LEU A 105 -1.96 2.98 19.45
C LEU A 105 -1.33 1.60 19.27
N ILE A 106 -0.41 1.43 18.33
CA ILE A 106 0.33 0.17 18.10
C ILE A 106 1.07 -0.25 19.38
N ASN A 107 1.81 0.67 20.01
CA ASN A 107 2.55 0.39 21.23
C ASN A 107 1.63 -0.02 22.40
N ASN A 108 0.50 0.65 22.55
CA ASN A 108 -0.50 0.35 23.59
C ASN A 108 -1.11 -1.05 23.38
N LEU A 109 -1.47 -1.40 22.15
CA LEU A 109 -2.05 -2.70 21.83
C LEU A 109 -1.04 -3.84 22.02
N ASN A 110 0.19 -3.65 21.58
CA ASN A 110 1.26 -4.62 21.77
C ASN A 110 1.53 -4.87 23.27
N SER A 111 1.59 -3.79 24.07
CA SER A 111 1.80 -3.88 25.52
C SER A 111 0.62 -4.53 26.26
N SER A 112 -0.59 -4.46 25.68
CA SER A 112 -1.80 -5.05 26.24
C SER A 112 -2.06 -6.50 25.78
N GLY A 113 -1.14 -7.09 25.02
CA GLY A 113 -1.19 -8.50 24.59
C GLY A 113 -2.21 -8.79 23.48
N HIS A 114 -2.55 -7.79 22.67
CA HIS A 114 -3.38 -7.99 21.48
C HIS A 114 -2.57 -8.63 20.34
N ASN A 115 -3.20 -9.52 19.58
CA ASN A 115 -2.62 -10.07 18.36
C ASN A 115 -2.96 -9.15 17.18
N CYS A 116 -1.96 -8.52 16.60
CA CYS A 116 -2.10 -7.61 15.47
C CYS A 116 -1.69 -8.29 14.16
N PHE A 117 -2.42 -8.02 13.08
CA PHE A 117 -2.18 -8.57 11.74
C PHE A 117 -2.30 -7.46 10.70
N ILE A 118 -1.44 -7.48 9.70
CA ILE A 118 -1.56 -6.61 8.52
C ILE A 118 -2.43 -7.29 7.46
N VAL A 119 -3.39 -6.54 6.92
CA VAL A 119 -4.20 -6.91 5.76
C VAL A 119 -4.07 -5.80 4.73
N THR A 120 -3.32 -6.03 3.67
CA THR A 120 -2.98 -5.02 2.67
C THR A 120 -2.94 -5.60 1.26
N ALA A 121 -3.16 -4.76 0.24
CA ALA A 121 -2.94 -5.10 -1.16
C ALA A 121 -1.45 -5.04 -1.59
N THR A 122 -0.55 -4.60 -0.72
CA THR A 122 0.90 -4.65 -0.96
C THR A 122 1.37 -6.11 -0.96
N PRO A 123 2.19 -6.56 -1.95
CA PRO A 123 2.73 -7.91 -1.97
C PRO A 123 3.43 -8.30 -0.67
N GLN A 124 3.30 -9.58 -0.29
CA GLN A 124 3.78 -10.06 1.01
C GLN A 124 5.26 -9.78 1.26
N ASP A 125 6.12 -10.07 0.29
CA ASP A 125 7.56 -9.85 0.45
C ASP A 125 7.88 -8.36 0.63
N GLU A 126 7.20 -7.49 -0.11
CA GLU A 126 7.39 -6.03 -0.02
C GLU A 126 6.91 -5.48 1.33
N ILE A 127 5.76 -5.91 1.85
CA ILE A 127 5.28 -5.43 3.15
C ILE A 127 6.15 -5.93 4.30
N ILE A 128 6.69 -7.16 4.21
CA ILE A 128 7.64 -7.68 5.20
C ILE A 128 8.89 -6.80 5.26
N GLU A 129 9.50 -6.47 4.12
CA GLU A 129 10.66 -5.58 4.07
C GLU A 129 10.34 -4.19 4.64
N ILE A 130 9.18 -3.62 4.29
CA ILE A 130 8.74 -2.32 4.82
C ILE A 130 8.58 -2.38 6.35
N LEU A 131 7.95 -3.43 6.89
CA LEU A 131 7.77 -3.59 8.33
C LEU A 131 9.10 -3.78 9.07
N GLN A 132 10.08 -4.45 8.45
CA GLN A 132 11.44 -4.58 9.00
C GLN A 132 12.14 -3.22 9.11
N GLU A 133 12.12 -2.43 8.04
CA GLU A 133 12.70 -1.08 8.02
C GLU A 133 12.04 -0.14 9.04
N LEU A 134 10.72 -0.27 9.21
CA LEU A 134 9.94 0.50 10.19
C LEU A 134 10.07 -0.05 11.62
N LYS A 135 10.77 -1.17 11.84
CA LYS A 135 10.90 -1.90 13.12
C LYS A 135 9.56 -2.35 13.72
N LEU A 136 8.62 -2.67 12.85
CA LEU A 136 7.27 -3.16 13.21
C LEU A 136 7.09 -4.68 13.03
N HIS A 137 8.08 -5.40 12.49
CA HIS A 137 8.01 -6.83 12.20
C HIS A 137 7.76 -7.74 13.42
N SER A 138 7.98 -7.23 14.63
CA SER A 138 7.70 -7.97 15.86
C SER A 138 6.30 -7.70 16.44
N VAL A 139 5.54 -6.83 15.80
CA VAL A 139 4.18 -6.42 16.23
C VAL A 139 3.12 -7.13 15.42
N PHE A 140 3.41 -7.41 14.14
CA PHE A 140 2.48 -7.99 13.17
C PHE A 140 2.87 -9.38 12.70
#